data_ea28f0d431e7d6f97f5cbe9f64dd1ebb
#
_entry.id   ea28f0d431e7d6f97f5cbe9f64dd1ebb
#
_cell.length_a   1.000
_cell.length_b   1.000
_cell.length_c   1.000
_cell.angle_alpha   90.00
_cell.angle_beta   90.00
_cell.angle_gamma   90.00
#
_symmetry.space_group_name_H-M   'P 1'
#
loop_
_entity.id
_entity.type
_entity.pdbx_description
1 polymer ?
#
loop_
_entity_poly.entity_id
_entity_poly.type
_entity_poly.pdbx_seq_one_letter_code
_entity_poly.pdbx_strand_id
1 'polypeptide(L)'
;KIPHKYGINFSVNNITGFPHETKKLAFDTIELNRNIDSDNANIHTFVPFHGTPLRKVCEDLGYIKPETITKCIVSDPIMDMPQYPKHEIKGITKCFNLYVKFPKDRWKEIEKAEKDDEEGRKIFKELSKEYLEKYMPAPNSDPHGGLEDFIEAEKTNQQCIPTPISKISSEDE
;
A
#
# COMPACT_ATOMS: atom_id res chain seq x y z
N LYS A 1 12.80 10.37 15.06
CA LYS A 1 13.41 11.63 15.57
C LYS A 1 14.94 11.56 15.72
N ILE A 2 15.53 10.38 15.99
CA ILE A 2 17.00 10.25 16.03
C ILE A 2 17.64 10.48 14.66
N PRO A 3 17.15 9.86 13.54
CA PRO A 3 17.74 10.11 12.23
C PRO A 3 17.77 11.60 11.86
N HIS A 4 16.69 12.32 12.04
CA HIS A 4 16.60 13.75 11.72
C HIS A 4 17.62 14.62 12.48
N LYS A 5 18.01 14.22 13.71
CA LYS A 5 19.07 14.92 14.44
C LYS A 5 20.43 14.87 13.75
N TYR A 6 20.62 13.90 12.87
CA TYR A 6 21.83 13.68 12.10
C TYR A 6 21.65 14.01 10.60
N GLY A 7 20.54 14.66 10.25
CA GLY A 7 20.23 15.01 8.85
C GLY A 7 19.97 13.81 7.94
N ILE A 8 19.53 12.67 8.53
CA ILE A 8 19.26 11.43 7.81
C ILE A 8 17.75 11.35 7.51
N ASN A 9 17.39 11.33 6.25
CA ASN A 9 16.04 11.03 5.80
C ASN A 9 15.77 9.53 5.92
N PHE A 10 14.54 9.16 6.29
CA PHE A 10 14.16 7.75 6.40
C PHE A 10 12.70 7.53 6.01
N SER A 11 12.42 6.34 5.52
CA SER A 11 11.07 5.87 5.22
C SER A 11 10.65 4.72 6.13
N VAL A 12 9.34 4.54 6.30
CA VAL A 12 8.74 3.43 7.05
C VAL A 12 7.91 2.61 6.09
N ASN A 13 8.12 1.28 6.09
CA ASN A 13 7.32 0.35 5.32
C ASN A 13 6.24 -0.28 6.21
N ASN A 14 5.02 -0.28 5.72
CA ASN A 14 3.85 -0.82 6.40
C ASN A 14 3.18 -1.89 5.54
N ILE A 15 2.43 -2.78 6.16
CA ILE A 15 1.59 -3.77 5.50
C ILE A 15 0.20 -3.69 6.14
N THR A 16 -0.85 -3.75 5.33
CA THR A 16 -2.26 -3.82 5.76
C THR A 16 -2.99 -4.96 5.06
N GLY A 17 -4.15 -5.35 5.57
CA GLY A 17 -4.93 -6.45 5.02
C GLY A 17 -4.53 -7.82 5.57
N PHE A 18 -3.94 -7.90 6.76
CA PHE A 18 -3.67 -9.17 7.44
C PHE A 18 -4.97 -9.90 7.80
N PRO A 19 -4.97 -11.25 7.85
CA PRO A 19 -6.09 -11.99 8.44
C PRO A 19 -6.38 -11.47 9.86
N HIS A 20 -7.65 -11.28 10.19
CA HIS A 20 -8.16 -10.66 11.42
C HIS A 20 -7.95 -9.15 11.57
N GLU A 21 -7.27 -8.48 10.66
CA GLU A 21 -7.19 -7.03 10.69
C GLU A 21 -8.56 -6.41 10.44
N THR A 22 -8.76 -5.22 10.97
CA THR A 22 -9.95 -4.39 10.77
C THR A 22 -9.53 -3.02 10.28
N LYS A 23 -10.44 -2.26 9.68
CA LYS A 23 -10.16 -0.86 9.30
C LYS A 23 -9.66 -0.03 10.49
N LYS A 24 -10.18 -0.29 11.70
CA LYS A 24 -9.70 0.39 12.91
C LYS A 24 -8.21 0.13 13.18
N LEU A 25 -7.76 -1.13 13.06
CA LEU A 25 -6.33 -1.46 13.26
C LEU A 25 -5.44 -0.83 12.17
N ALA A 26 -5.95 -0.71 10.95
CA ALA A 26 -5.24 0.05 9.92
C ALA A 26 -5.10 1.54 10.29
N PHE A 27 -6.12 2.14 10.92
CA PHE A 27 -6.00 3.50 11.47
C PHE A 27 -5.02 3.59 12.65
N ASP A 28 -4.89 2.56 13.50
CA ASP A 28 -3.86 2.52 14.54
C ASP A 28 -2.45 2.54 13.91
N THR A 29 -2.26 1.86 12.77
CA THR A 29 -1.02 1.92 11.99
C THR A 29 -0.78 3.33 11.41
N ILE A 30 -1.82 4.01 10.93
CA ILE A 30 -1.73 5.41 10.48
C ILE A 30 -1.29 6.31 11.65
N GLU A 31 -1.92 6.20 12.82
CA GLU A 31 -1.56 6.98 14.00
C GLU A 31 -0.11 6.71 14.45
N LEU A 32 0.34 5.47 14.38
CA LEU A 32 1.74 5.13 14.65
C LEU A 32 2.69 5.89 13.71
N ASN A 33 2.41 5.88 12.41
CA ASN A 33 3.22 6.59 11.41
C ASN A 33 3.21 8.12 11.62
N ARG A 34 2.08 8.71 12.02
CA ARG A 34 1.99 10.13 12.41
C ARG A 34 2.92 10.45 13.59
N ASN A 35 3.03 9.55 14.58
CA ASN A 35 3.91 9.73 15.74
C ASN A 35 5.39 9.52 15.41
N ILE A 36 5.70 8.65 14.45
CA ILE A 36 7.08 8.40 13.99
C ILE A 36 7.61 9.62 13.24
N ASP A 37 6.77 10.29 12.46
CA ASP A 37 7.13 11.47 11.66
C ASP A 37 8.29 11.20 10.71
N SER A 38 8.15 10.14 9.91
CA SER A 38 9.09 9.79 8.84
C SER A 38 8.95 10.74 7.65
N ASP A 39 10.00 10.84 6.83
CA ASP A 39 9.96 11.64 5.60
C ASP A 39 8.99 11.04 4.59
N ASN A 40 8.95 9.71 4.51
CA ASN A 40 8.01 8.96 3.68
C ASN A 40 7.47 7.72 4.41
N ALA A 41 6.26 7.31 4.08
CA ALA A 41 5.64 6.11 4.60
C ALA A 41 5.04 5.28 3.45
N ASN A 42 5.62 4.13 3.17
CA ASN A 42 5.11 3.19 2.18
C ASN A 42 4.12 2.22 2.84
N ILE A 43 3.09 1.82 2.10
CA ILE A 43 2.17 0.78 2.53
C ILE A 43 1.89 -0.18 1.38
N HIS A 44 1.86 -1.47 1.70
CA HIS A 44 1.52 -2.53 0.77
C HIS A 44 0.41 -3.40 1.34
N THR A 45 -0.35 -4.06 0.47
CA THR A 45 -1.34 -5.04 0.91
C THR A 45 -0.65 -6.34 1.29
N PHE A 46 -1.17 -7.02 2.30
CA PHE A 46 -0.69 -8.35 2.68
C PHE A 46 -0.90 -9.35 1.53
N VAL A 47 0.14 -10.09 1.20
CA VAL A 47 0.11 -11.14 0.18
C VAL A 47 0.37 -12.50 0.85
N PRO A 48 -0.59 -13.43 0.82
CA PRO A 48 -0.46 -14.74 1.42
C PRO A 48 0.40 -15.67 0.54
N PHE A 49 1.73 -15.55 0.65
CA PHE A 49 2.67 -16.36 -0.14
C PHE A 49 2.58 -17.85 0.20
N HIS A 50 2.73 -18.68 -0.84
CA HIS A 50 2.72 -20.13 -0.70
C HIS A 50 3.77 -20.62 0.31
N GLY A 51 3.41 -21.60 1.12
CA GLY A 51 4.27 -22.20 2.14
C GLY A 51 4.39 -21.39 3.44
N THR A 52 3.73 -20.23 3.56
CA THR A 52 3.77 -19.46 4.80
C THR A 52 2.64 -19.84 5.77
N PRO A 53 2.87 -19.80 7.10
CA PRO A 53 1.83 -20.08 8.08
C PRO A 53 0.60 -19.17 7.96
N LEU A 54 0.80 -17.88 7.64
CA LEU A 54 -0.30 -16.92 7.47
C LEU A 54 -1.16 -17.23 6.25
N ARG A 55 -0.60 -17.83 5.19
CA ARG A 55 -1.40 -18.32 4.08
C ARG A 55 -2.37 -19.41 4.52
N LYS A 56 -1.88 -20.38 5.31
CA LYS A 56 -2.76 -21.42 5.84
C LYS A 56 -3.89 -20.84 6.68
N VAL A 57 -3.63 -19.82 7.50
CA VAL A 57 -4.69 -19.10 8.23
C VAL A 57 -5.73 -18.51 7.28
N CYS A 58 -5.29 -17.90 6.17
CA CYS A 58 -6.21 -17.34 5.18
C CYS A 58 -7.06 -18.39 4.47
N GLU A 59 -6.49 -19.58 4.20
CA GLU A 59 -7.19 -20.72 3.63
C GLU A 59 -8.22 -21.30 4.63
N ASP A 60 -7.80 -21.52 5.89
CA ASP A 60 -8.65 -22.06 6.96
C ASP A 60 -9.84 -21.13 7.28
N LEU A 61 -9.67 -19.81 7.13
CA LEU A 61 -10.71 -18.80 7.27
C LEU A 61 -11.57 -18.62 6.01
N GLY A 62 -11.22 -19.27 4.91
CA GLY A 62 -11.94 -19.17 3.65
C GLY A 62 -11.76 -17.84 2.91
N TYR A 63 -10.73 -17.05 3.25
CA TYR A 63 -10.44 -15.79 2.58
C TYR A 63 -9.78 -15.97 1.22
N ILE A 64 -9.12 -17.11 1.01
CA ILE A 64 -8.53 -17.53 -0.27
C ILE A 64 -8.76 -19.03 -0.44
N LYS A 65 -8.70 -19.50 -1.68
CA LYS A 65 -8.70 -20.92 -2.01
C LYS A 65 -7.28 -21.47 -2.06
N PRO A 66 -7.06 -22.77 -1.80
CA PRO A 66 -5.72 -23.38 -1.87
C PRO A 66 -5.02 -23.17 -3.23
N GLU A 67 -5.80 -23.19 -4.32
CA GLU A 67 -5.32 -22.97 -5.69
C GLU A 67 -5.08 -21.49 -6.05
N THR A 68 -5.38 -20.55 -5.14
CA THR A 68 -5.20 -19.12 -5.40
C THR A 68 -3.72 -18.80 -5.62
N ILE A 69 -3.38 -18.31 -6.81
CA ILE A 69 -2.03 -17.85 -7.14
C ILE A 69 -1.85 -16.44 -6.60
N THR A 70 -0.80 -16.23 -5.81
CA THR A 70 -0.44 -14.91 -5.30
C THR A 70 0.09 -14.03 -6.42
N LYS A 71 -0.39 -12.79 -6.45
CA LYS A 71 0.07 -11.76 -7.39
C LYS A 71 1.21 -10.94 -6.79
N CYS A 72 1.70 -9.96 -7.52
CA CYS A 72 2.68 -9.01 -7.04
C CYS A 72 2.12 -8.18 -5.86
N ILE A 73 3.00 -7.76 -4.95
CA ILE A 73 2.66 -6.97 -3.74
C ILE A 73 2.02 -5.61 -4.04
N VAL A 74 2.20 -5.10 -5.25
CA VAL A 74 1.57 -3.84 -5.71
C VAL A 74 0.24 -4.06 -6.43
N SER A 75 -0.26 -5.31 -6.50
CA SER A 75 -1.56 -5.59 -7.09
C SER A 75 -2.70 -5.32 -6.10
N ASP A 76 -3.94 -5.30 -6.62
CA ASP A 76 -5.14 -5.23 -5.79
C ASP A 76 -5.12 -6.28 -4.66
N PRO A 77 -5.69 -5.97 -3.49
CA PRO A 77 -5.81 -6.92 -2.39
C PRO A 77 -6.40 -8.25 -2.86
N ILE A 78 -5.80 -9.35 -2.47
CA ILE A 78 -6.27 -10.69 -2.84
C ILE A 78 -7.44 -11.12 -1.96
N MET A 79 -7.34 -10.82 -0.66
CA MET A 79 -8.35 -11.22 0.32
C MET A 79 -9.53 -10.25 0.34
N ASP A 80 -10.72 -10.80 0.54
CA ASP A 80 -11.94 -10.04 0.81
C ASP A 80 -12.51 -10.53 2.14
N MET A 81 -12.26 -9.77 3.19
CA MET A 81 -12.57 -10.17 4.57
C MET A 81 -13.84 -9.48 5.05
N PRO A 82 -14.77 -10.17 5.77
CA PRO A 82 -16.00 -9.56 6.25
C PRO A 82 -15.79 -8.34 7.12
N GLN A 83 -14.75 -8.37 7.98
CA GLN A 83 -14.42 -7.29 8.92
C GLN A 83 -13.55 -6.18 8.31
N TYR A 84 -12.94 -6.42 7.14
CA TYR A 84 -12.11 -5.45 6.42
C TYR A 84 -12.17 -5.78 4.92
N PRO A 85 -13.26 -5.34 4.24
CA PRO A 85 -13.51 -5.66 2.85
C PRO A 85 -12.42 -5.13 1.91
N LYS A 86 -12.25 -5.81 0.80
CA LYS A 86 -11.23 -5.51 -0.21
C LYS A 86 -11.23 -4.04 -0.66
N HIS A 87 -12.41 -3.45 -0.84
CA HIS A 87 -12.53 -2.05 -1.26
C HIS A 87 -12.03 -1.07 -0.18
N GLU A 88 -12.20 -1.39 1.11
CA GLU A 88 -11.67 -0.59 2.21
C GLU A 88 -10.15 -0.71 2.31
N ILE A 89 -9.60 -1.94 2.15
CA ILE A 89 -8.15 -2.16 2.10
C ILE A 89 -7.54 -1.31 0.98
N LYS A 90 -8.16 -1.35 -0.21
CA LYS A 90 -7.71 -0.55 -1.37
C LYS A 90 -7.77 0.95 -1.09
N GLY A 91 -8.87 1.41 -0.48
CA GLY A 91 -9.05 2.82 -0.11
C GLY A 91 -7.97 3.31 0.86
N ILE A 92 -7.75 2.57 1.95
CA ILE A 92 -6.71 2.88 2.93
C ILE A 92 -5.31 2.85 2.28
N THR A 93 -4.98 1.83 1.49
CA THR A 93 -3.68 1.75 0.81
C THR A 93 -3.45 2.97 -0.09
N LYS A 94 -4.45 3.34 -0.89
CA LYS A 94 -4.41 4.51 -1.77
C LYS A 94 -4.21 5.82 -1.02
N CYS A 95 -4.90 6.00 0.12
CA CYS A 95 -4.94 7.26 0.85
C CYS A 95 -4.01 7.32 2.07
N PHE A 96 -3.19 6.30 2.31
CA PHE A 96 -2.41 6.15 3.53
C PHE A 96 -1.57 7.39 3.86
N ASN A 97 -0.77 7.86 2.91
CA ASN A 97 0.10 9.04 3.11
C ASN A 97 -0.69 10.33 3.35
N LEU A 98 -1.88 10.44 2.76
CA LEU A 98 -2.77 11.57 3.04
C LEU A 98 -3.23 11.55 4.49
N TYR A 99 -3.66 10.38 5.01
CA TYR A 99 -4.02 10.23 6.42
C TYR A 99 -2.86 10.49 7.37
N VAL A 100 -1.65 10.06 7.00
CA VAL A 100 -0.45 10.25 7.83
C VAL A 100 -0.07 11.73 7.92
N LYS A 101 -0.09 12.47 6.83
CA LYS A 101 0.47 13.84 6.79
C LYS A 101 -0.57 14.94 6.97
N PHE A 102 -1.82 14.74 6.51
CA PHE A 102 -2.85 15.77 6.65
C PHE A 102 -3.41 15.84 8.07
N PRO A 103 -3.91 17.01 8.51
CA PRO A 103 -4.57 17.16 9.80
C PRO A 103 -5.90 16.39 9.83
N LYS A 104 -6.32 15.98 11.03
CA LYS A 104 -7.50 15.10 11.22
C LYS A 104 -8.84 15.72 10.80
N ASP A 105 -8.95 17.01 10.78
CA ASP A 105 -10.15 17.73 10.30
C ASP A 105 -10.37 17.52 8.78
N ARG A 106 -9.31 17.17 8.03
CA ARG A 106 -9.37 16.81 6.61
C ARG A 106 -9.71 15.33 6.34
N TRP A 107 -9.77 14.50 7.37
CA TRP A 107 -9.98 13.05 7.19
C TRP A 107 -11.30 12.69 6.52
N LYS A 108 -12.37 13.44 6.76
CA LYS A 108 -13.65 13.26 6.06
C LYS A 108 -13.56 13.47 4.54
N GLU A 109 -12.67 14.33 4.11
CA GLU A 109 -12.40 14.56 2.69
C GLU A 109 -11.57 13.40 2.11
N ILE A 110 -10.57 12.93 2.87
CA ILE A 110 -9.74 11.78 2.48
C ILE A 110 -10.60 10.51 2.41
N GLU A 111 -11.56 10.32 3.30
CA GLU A 111 -12.52 9.20 3.27
C GLU A 111 -13.34 9.17 1.97
N LYS A 112 -13.70 10.33 1.43
CA LYS A 112 -14.33 10.40 0.10
C LYS A 112 -13.35 10.00 -1.00
N ALA A 113 -12.09 10.40 -0.88
CA ALA A 113 -11.04 10.05 -1.81
C ALA A 113 -10.71 8.54 -1.81
N GLU A 114 -11.03 7.77 -0.75
CA GLU A 114 -10.88 6.31 -0.74
C GLU A 114 -11.70 5.62 -1.84
N LYS A 115 -12.86 6.19 -2.19
CA LYS A 115 -13.80 5.60 -3.14
C LYS A 115 -13.20 5.54 -4.55
N ASP A 116 -13.54 4.48 -5.28
CA ASP A 116 -13.12 4.27 -6.67
C ASP A 116 -14.21 4.73 -7.66
N ASP A 117 -14.85 5.86 -7.38
CA ASP A 117 -15.77 6.56 -8.26
C ASP A 117 -15.11 7.83 -8.84
N GLU A 118 -15.83 8.53 -9.71
CA GLU A 118 -15.34 9.73 -10.38
C GLU A 118 -15.04 10.86 -9.38
N GLU A 119 -15.92 11.05 -8.40
CA GLU A 119 -15.74 12.07 -7.34
C GLU A 119 -14.53 11.75 -6.48
N GLY A 120 -14.41 10.50 -6.02
CA GLY A 120 -13.27 10.05 -5.20
C GLY A 120 -11.94 10.19 -5.91
N ARG A 121 -11.87 9.83 -7.20
CA ARG A 121 -10.66 10.02 -8.01
C ARG A 121 -10.29 11.49 -8.19
N LYS A 122 -11.27 12.37 -8.37
CA LYS A 122 -11.04 13.83 -8.46
C LYS A 122 -10.47 14.37 -7.16
N ILE A 123 -11.11 14.08 -6.03
CA ILE A 123 -10.66 14.52 -4.69
C ILE A 123 -9.25 13.97 -4.40
N PHE A 124 -9.01 12.69 -4.70
CA PHE A 124 -7.69 12.08 -4.52
C PHE A 124 -6.60 12.81 -5.31
N LYS A 125 -6.88 13.18 -6.56
CA LYS A 125 -5.94 13.94 -7.40
C LYS A 125 -5.62 15.31 -6.82
N GLU A 126 -6.63 16.02 -6.31
CA GLU A 126 -6.45 17.34 -5.69
C GLU A 126 -5.61 17.24 -4.41
N LEU A 127 -5.96 16.28 -3.52
CA LEU A 127 -5.21 16.03 -2.30
C LEU A 127 -3.78 15.56 -2.55
N SER A 128 -3.58 14.72 -3.58
CA SER A 128 -2.24 14.23 -3.94
C SER A 128 -1.35 15.37 -4.44
N LYS A 129 -1.91 16.31 -5.22
CA LYS A 129 -1.18 17.50 -5.65
C LYS A 129 -0.76 18.35 -4.44
N GLU A 130 -1.68 18.61 -3.51
CA GLU A 130 -1.36 19.35 -2.29
C GLU A 130 -0.31 18.61 -1.42
N TYR A 131 -0.40 17.27 -1.36
CA TYR A 131 0.58 16.46 -0.64
C TYR A 131 1.99 16.61 -1.20
N LEU A 132 2.14 16.56 -2.54
CA LEU A 132 3.42 16.75 -3.20
C LEU A 132 4.01 18.13 -2.92
N GLU A 133 3.18 19.17 -3.02
CA GLU A 133 3.62 20.56 -2.83
C GLU A 133 4.07 20.84 -1.38
N LYS A 134 3.40 20.23 -0.38
CA LYS A 134 3.62 20.59 1.02
C LYS A 134 4.52 19.64 1.80
N TYR A 135 4.53 18.34 1.45
CA TYR A 135 5.11 17.30 2.31
C TYR A 135 6.20 16.47 1.64
N MET A 136 6.29 16.48 0.31
CA MET A 136 7.38 15.78 -0.36
C MET A 136 8.65 16.62 -0.38
N PRO A 137 9.80 16.05 -0.01
CA PRO A 137 11.07 16.72 -0.20
C PRO A 137 11.33 17.01 -1.69
N ALA A 138 12.14 18.05 -1.98
CA ALA A 138 12.46 18.40 -3.36
C ALA A 138 13.01 17.20 -4.17
N PRO A 139 12.80 17.14 -5.49
CA PRO A 139 13.10 15.96 -6.33
C PRO A 139 14.52 15.39 -6.25
N ASN A 140 15.48 16.16 -5.74
CA ASN A 140 16.87 15.75 -5.58
C ASN A 140 17.16 14.92 -4.32
N SER A 141 16.14 14.58 -3.49
CA SER A 141 16.31 13.87 -2.22
C SER A 141 15.74 12.45 -2.21
N ASP A 142 15.05 12.01 -3.26
CA ASP A 142 14.50 10.65 -3.33
C ASP A 142 15.18 9.84 -4.44
N PRO A 143 16.07 8.89 -4.09
CA PRO A 143 16.67 7.97 -5.04
C PRO A 143 15.74 6.83 -5.51
N HIS A 144 14.50 6.74 -5.00
CA HIS A 144 13.60 5.60 -5.23
C HIS A 144 12.25 5.94 -5.89
N GLY A 145 12.14 7.09 -6.54
CA GLY A 145 10.97 7.44 -7.34
C GLY A 145 9.82 8.05 -6.52
N GLY A 146 9.36 9.20 -6.99
CA GLY A 146 8.22 9.91 -6.42
C GLY A 146 6.88 9.35 -6.88
N LEU A 147 5.82 9.99 -6.45
CA LEU A 147 4.40 9.64 -6.73
C LEU A 147 4.08 9.52 -8.24
N GLU A 148 4.91 10.06 -9.12
CA GLU A 148 4.78 9.88 -10.58
C GLU A 148 4.88 8.40 -10.96
N ASP A 149 5.76 7.64 -10.30
CA ASP A 149 5.86 6.19 -10.49
C ASP A 149 4.61 5.45 -9.97
N PHE A 150 3.95 5.96 -8.93
CA PHE A 150 2.67 5.41 -8.45
C PHE A 150 1.52 5.67 -9.44
N ILE A 151 1.46 6.87 -10.01
CA ILE A 151 0.45 7.24 -11.01
C ILE A 151 0.71 6.51 -12.33
N GLU A 152 1.96 6.28 -12.68
CA GLU A 152 2.36 5.54 -13.89
C GLU A 152 2.24 4.03 -13.70
N ALA A 153 2.47 3.51 -12.50
CA ALA A 153 2.23 2.10 -12.16
C ALA A 153 0.72 1.74 -12.21
N GLU A 154 -0.18 2.66 -11.89
CA GLU A 154 -1.62 2.45 -12.13
C GLU A 154 -1.95 2.36 -13.62
N LYS A 155 -1.21 3.06 -14.48
CA LYS A 155 -1.36 2.97 -15.95
C LYS A 155 -0.73 1.71 -16.55
N THR A 156 0.31 1.19 -15.92
CA THR A 156 1.08 0.01 -16.39
C THR A 156 0.70 -1.30 -15.69
N ASN A 157 -0.37 -1.33 -14.89
CA ASN A 157 -0.84 -2.52 -14.15
C ASN A 157 -1.21 -3.73 -15.04
N GLN A 158 -0.67 -3.79 -16.26
CA GLN A 158 -0.87 -4.89 -17.20
C GLN A 158 0.31 -5.85 -17.36
N GLN A 159 1.46 -5.65 -16.71
CA GLN A 159 2.62 -6.52 -16.98
C GLN A 159 3.48 -6.87 -15.76
N CYS A 160 2.93 -7.49 -14.71
CA CYS A 160 3.66 -8.52 -14.01
C CYS A 160 3.35 -9.87 -14.67
N ILE A 161 3.93 -10.11 -15.84
CA ILE A 161 3.90 -11.44 -16.48
C ILE A 161 4.88 -12.31 -15.67
N PRO A 162 4.43 -13.41 -15.04
CA PRO A 162 5.36 -14.36 -14.46
C PRO A 162 6.20 -14.93 -15.61
N THR A 163 7.52 -14.84 -15.49
CA THR A 163 8.45 -15.49 -16.43
C THR A 163 8.08 -16.98 -16.48
N PRO A 164 7.78 -17.55 -17.66
CA PRO A 164 7.46 -18.97 -17.75
C PRO A 164 8.66 -19.80 -17.25
N ILE A 165 8.39 -20.76 -16.38
CA ILE A 165 9.38 -21.69 -15.79
C ILE A 165 10.07 -22.58 -16.85
N SER A 166 9.76 -22.44 -18.12
CA SER A 166 10.27 -23.25 -19.21
C SER A 166 11.69 -22.92 -19.70
N LYS A 167 12.47 -22.09 -18.98
CA LYS A 167 13.86 -21.78 -19.32
C LYS A 167 14.89 -22.09 -18.24
N ILE A 168 14.56 -22.97 -17.31
CA ILE A 168 15.58 -23.56 -16.42
C ILE A 168 15.63 -25.05 -16.73
N SER A 169 16.21 -25.39 -17.85
CA SER A 169 16.65 -26.76 -18.10
C SER A 169 17.82 -26.73 -19.06
N SER A 170 18.84 -27.43 -18.64
CA SER A 170 19.98 -27.92 -19.42
C SER A 170 21.06 -26.90 -19.81
N GLU A 171 21.93 -26.58 -18.85
CA GLU A 171 23.36 -26.48 -19.07
C GLU A 171 24.03 -26.72 -17.71
N ASP A 172 24.29 -27.99 -17.40
CA ASP A 172 25.37 -28.49 -16.56
C ASP A 172 25.27 -30.03 -16.54
N GLU A 173 25.86 -30.64 -17.54
CA GLU A 173 26.51 -31.97 -17.47
C GLU A 173 28.00 -31.81 -17.70
#